data_8889c21ede958b373df53312cf594994
#
_entry.id   8889c21ede958b373df53312cf594994
#
_cell.length_a   1.000
_cell.length_b   1.000
_cell.length_c   1.000
_cell.angle_alpha   90.00
_cell.angle_beta   90.00
_cell.angle_gamma   90.00
#
_symmetry.space_group_name_H-M   'P 1'
#
loop_
_entity.id
_entity.type
_entity.pdbx_description
1 polymer ?
#
loop_
_entity_poly.entity_id
_entity_poly.type
_entity_poly.pdbx_seq_one_letter_code
_entity_poly.pdbx_strand_id
1 'polypeptide(L)'
;MSVGLSRNEYEMVDPLERVEEALEQGGWQAERDEEGTLQAVAETRWGDLGALFAYRPDPAAIHFSMTLDVKPQTARRSQIAELIMMANERLWLGHFDYWADEGVIIFRYTFPMMDRDEPTLGEIRSAMAAAISAVERFIPAFNFLIWAGKSPRDAIDAAMFETHGEA
;
A
#
# COMPACT_ATOMS: atom_id res chain seq x y z
N MET A 1 -16.33 -54.89 9.39
CA MET A 1 -15.04 -54.16 9.28
C MET A 1 -15.33 -52.80 8.67
N SER A 2 -15.33 -51.80 9.51
CA SER A 2 -15.63 -50.43 9.06
C SER A 2 -14.31 -49.80 8.60
N VAL A 3 -14.20 -49.52 7.32
CA VAL A 3 -13.06 -48.77 6.77
C VAL A 3 -13.33 -47.30 7.10
N GLY A 4 -12.60 -46.79 8.06
CA GLY A 4 -12.62 -45.38 8.38
C GLY A 4 -12.05 -44.60 7.19
N LEU A 5 -12.92 -43.87 6.52
CA LEU A 5 -12.51 -42.82 5.59
C LEU A 5 -11.89 -41.69 6.40
N SER A 6 -10.56 -41.67 6.42
CA SER A 6 -9.80 -40.51 6.84
C SER A 6 -10.16 -39.39 5.86
N ARG A 7 -11.04 -38.49 6.28
CA ARG A 7 -11.16 -37.17 5.65
C ARG A 7 -9.86 -36.44 5.96
N ASN A 8 -8.95 -36.42 5.00
CA ASN A 8 -7.94 -35.39 4.96
C ASN A 8 -8.72 -34.08 4.73
N GLU A 9 -9.07 -33.39 5.81
CA GLU A 9 -9.35 -31.98 5.76
C GLU A 9 -8.00 -31.34 5.38
N TYR A 10 -7.83 -31.03 4.10
CA TYR A 10 -6.87 -30.04 3.68
C TYR A 10 -7.32 -28.75 4.36
N GLU A 11 -6.70 -28.42 5.47
CA GLU A 11 -6.81 -27.12 6.09
C GLU A 11 -6.36 -26.12 5.02
N MET A 12 -7.31 -25.41 4.44
CA MET A 12 -7.00 -24.40 3.41
C MET A 12 -6.15 -23.33 4.08
N VAL A 13 -4.93 -23.18 3.62
CA VAL A 13 -4.02 -22.13 4.11
C VAL A 13 -4.67 -20.79 3.82
N ASP A 14 -4.78 -19.94 4.86
CA ASP A 14 -5.25 -18.58 4.71
C ASP A 14 -4.11 -17.71 4.17
N PRO A 15 -4.23 -17.16 2.94
CA PRO A 15 -3.16 -16.38 2.34
C PRO A 15 -2.77 -15.12 3.13
N LEU A 16 -3.67 -14.61 3.99
CA LEU A 16 -3.44 -13.41 4.78
C LEU A 16 -2.83 -13.68 6.16
N GLU A 17 -2.74 -14.93 6.60
CA GLU A 17 -2.15 -15.27 7.91
C GLU A 17 -0.68 -14.82 7.99
N ARG A 18 0.07 -15.05 6.91
CA ARG A 18 1.48 -14.62 6.83
C ARG A 18 1.62 -13.10 6.78
N VAL A 19 0.64 -12.41 6.18
CA VAL A 19 0.58 -10.94 6.18
C VAL A 19 0.36 -10.43 7.61
N GLU A 20 -0.60 -11.00 8.32
CA GLU A 20 -0.92 -10.65 9.70
C GLU A 20 0.30 -10.79 10.63
N GLU A 21 1.03 -11.90 10.51
CA GLU A 21 2.30 -12.13 11.22
C GLU A 21 3.35 -11.03 10.91
N ALA A 22 3.52 -10.66 9.64
CA ALA A 22 4.47 -9.64 9.25
C ALA A 22 4.09 -8.25 9.75
N LEU A 23 2.81 -7.91 9.74
CA LEU A 23 2.30 -6.65 10.28
C LEU A 23 2.56 -6.55 11.79
N GLU A 24 2.26 -7.59 12.54
CA GLU A 24 2.52 -7.66 13.97
C GLU A 24 4.02 -7.48 14.28
N GLN A 25 4.89 -8.22 13.58
CA GLN A 25 6.34 -8.10 13.73
C GLN A 25 6.87 -6.71 13.35
N GLY A 26 6.23 -6.06 12.39
CA GLY A 26 6.55 -4.70 11.94
C GLY A 26 5.99 -3.59 12.83
N GLY A 27 5.22 -3.93 13.85
CA GLY A 27 4.59 -2.97 14.77
C GLY A 27 3.39 -2.23 14.18
N TRP A 28 2.81 -2.73 13.07
CA TRP A 28 1.57 -2.19 12.54
C TRP A 28 0.39 -2.79 13.31
N GLN A 29 -0.55 -1.94 13.69
CA GLN A 29 -1.81 -2.40 14.28
C GLN A 29 -2.69 -2.93 13.16
N ALA A 30 -3.17 -4.16 13.30
CA ALA A 30 -3.97 -4.82 12.28
C ALA A 30 -5.19 -5.52 12.88
N GLU A 31 -6.30 -5.50 12.16
CA GLU A 31 -7.51 -6.24 12.48
C GLU A 31 -8.16 -6.76 11.19
N ARG A 32 -8.90 -7.86 11.31
CA ARG A 32 -9.71 -8.37 10.20
C ARG A 32 -11.11 -7.82 10.28
N ASP A 33 -11.64 -7.41 9.14
CA ASP A 33 -13.05 -7.08 9.02
C ASP A 33 -13.92 -8.34 8.79
N GLU A 34 -15.23 -8.15 8.72
CA GLU A 34 -16.20 -9.22 8.53
C GLU A 34 -16.04 -9.93 7.17
N GLU A 35 -15.43 -9.28 6.19
CA GLU A 35 -15.16 -9.81 4.85
C GLU A 35 -13.81 -10.56 4.77
N GLY A 36 -13.05 -10.58 5.86
CA GLY A 36 -11.76 -11.22 5.95
C GLY A 36 -10.59 -10.38 5.41
N THR A 37 -10.83 -9.10 5.10
CA THR A 37 -9.79 -8.15 4.71
C THR A 37 -9.02 -7.70 5.94
N LEU A 38 -7.69 -7.61 5.84
CA LEU A 38 -6.85 -7.01 6.88
C LEU A 38 -6.81 -5.50 6.72
N GLN A 39 -7.29 -4.80 7.74
CA GLN A 39 -7.10 -3.37 7.88
C GLN A 39 -5.97 -3.12 8.86
N ALA A 40 -5.05 -2.23 8.51
CA ALA A 40 -3.89 -1.94 9.32
C ALA A 40 -3.64 -0.43 9.41
N VAL A 41 -2.93 -0.03 10.44
CA VAL A 41 -2.45 1.34 10.63
C VAL A 41 -0.93 1.31 10.71
N ALA A 42 -0.30 2.11 9.86
CA ALA A 42 1.14 2.29 9.83
C ALA A 42 1.50 3.68 10.36
N GLU A 43 2.41 3.73 11.31
CA GLU A 43 3.02 4.98 11.77
C GLU A 43 4.04 5.47 10.74
N THR A 44 3.92 6.72 10.32
CA THR A 44 4.87 7.36 9.40
C THR A 44 5.34 8.70 9.97
N ARG A 45 6.40 9.27 9.41
CA ARG A 45 6.87 10.61 9.80
C ARG A 45 5.83 11.73 9.56
N TRP A 46 4.80 11.46 8.76
CA TRP A 46 3.72 12.41 8.42
C TRP A 46 2.38 12.08 9.11
N GLY A 47 2.41 11.18 10.10
CA GLY A 47 1.25 10.71 10.82
C GLY A 47 0.89 9.27 10.49
N ASP A 48 -0.17 8.79 11.12
CA ASP A 48 -0.66 7.43 10.94
C ASP A 48 -1.46 7.32 9.63
N LEU A 49 -1.15 6.29 8.84
CA LEU A 49 -1.83 6.01 7.57
C LEU A 49 -2.54 4.67 7.62
N GLY A 50 -3.76 4.64 7.10
CA GLY A 50 -4.52 3.41 6.91
C GLY A 50 -3.96 2.57 5.77
N ALA A 51 -3.87 1.27 6.00
CA ALA A 51 -3.47 0.27 5.01
C ALA A 51 -4.49 -0.86 4.94
N LEU A 52 -4.53 -1.54 3.80
CA LEU A 52 -5.46 -2.62 3.54
C LEU A 52 -4.77 -3.73 2.77
N PHE A 53 -5.01 -4.99 3.19
CA PHE A 53 -4.60 -6.19 2.47
C PHE A 53 -5.82 -7.05 2.20
N ALA A 54 -6.06 -7.36 0.94
CA ALA A 54 -7.19 -8.18 0.50
C ALA A 54 -6.72 -9.29 -0.43
N TYR A 55 -7.19 -10.51 -0.19
CA TYR A 55 -6.95 -11.63 -1.09
C TYR A 55 -8.05 -11.74 -2.14
N ARG A 56 -7.63 -12.01 -3.37
CA ARG A 56 -8.52 -12.31 -4.48
C ARG A 56 -8.10 -13.66 -5.09
N PRO A 57 -9.04 -14.61 -5.27
CA PRO A 57 -8.70 -15.95 -5.77
C PRO A 57 -8.49 -16.03 -7.29
N ASP A 58 -9.08 -15.11 -8.07
CA ASP A 58 -9.00 -15.15 -9.53
C ASP A 58 -8.86 -13.73 -10.14
N PRO A 59 -7.70 -13.41 -10.72
CA PRO A 59 -6.43 -14.15 -10.58
C PRO A 59 -5.95 -14.14 -9.14
N ALA A 60 -5.30 -15.23 -8.69
CA ALA A 60 -4.85 -15.37 -7.32
C ALA A 60 -3.81 -14.29 -6.98
N ALA A 61 -4.16 -13.36 -6.09
CA ALA A 61 -3.33 -12.23 -5.72
C ALA A 61 -3.73 -11.65 -4.36
N ILE A 62 -2.77 -11.08 -3.66
CA ILE A 62 -3.01 -10.21 -2.49
C ILE A 62 -2.80 -8.78 -2.93
N HIS A 63 -3.83 -7.96 -2.80
CA HIS A 63 -3.77 -6.54 -3.01
C HIS A 63 -3.41 -5.84 -1.70
N PHE A 64 -2.40 -4.96 -1.76
CA PHE A 64 -1.99 -4.08 -0.68
C PHE A 64 -2.17 -2.62 -1.12
N SER A 65 -2.80 -1.81 -0.29
CA SER A 65 -2.90 -0.37 -0.50
C SER A 65 -2.69 0.39 0.81
N MET A 66 -2.13 1.59 0.69
CA MET A 66 -1.98 2.55 1.80
C MET A 66 -2.55 3.89 1.34
N THR A 67 -3.49 4.42 2.09
CA THR A 67 -4.16 5.68 1.76
C THR A 67 -3.37 6.86 2.30
N LEU A 68 -3.07 7.82 1.45
CA LEU A 68 -2.40 9.06 1.85
C LEU A 68 -3.41 10.01 2.51
N ASP A 69 -3.02 10.59 3.65
CA ASP A 69 -3.79 11.66 4.30
C ASP A 69 -3.53 13.02 3.61
N VAL A 70 -3.90 13.09 2.35
CA VAL A 70 -3.91 14.30 1.55
C VAL A 70 -5.31 14.47 0.96
N LYS A 71 -5.75 15.70 0.79
CA LYS A 71 -7.11 16.00 0.29
C LYS A 71 -7.05 16.58 -1.12
N PRO A 72 -7.01 15.72 -2.16
CA PRO A 72 -6.97 16.18 -3.51
C PRO A 72 -8.26 16.91 -3.89
N GLN A 73 -8.13 18.04 -4.57
CA GLN A 73 -9.27 18.78 -5.10
C GLN A 73 -9.54 18.34 -6.54
N THR A 74 -10.81 18.08 -6.85
CA THR A 74 -11.24 17.66 -8.20
C THR A 74 -10.78 18.63 -9.30
N ALA A 75 -10.74 19.92 -8.99
CA ALA A 75 -10.26 20.96 -9.93
C ALA A 75 -8.76 20.80 -10.31
N ARG A 76 -7.98 20.07 -9.51
CA ARG A 76 -6.55 19.81 -9.75
C ARG A 76 -6.25 18.41 -10.25
N ARG A 77 -7.25 17.65 -10.66
CA ARG A 77 -7.12 16.24 -11.06
C ARG A 77 -6.00 16.00 -12.08
N SER A 78 -5.90 16.83 -13.11
CA SER A 78 -4.86 16.69 -14.14
C SER A 78 -3.45 16.92 -13.58
N GLN A 79 -3.28 17.88 -12.69
CA GLN A 79 -2.00 18.16 -12.04
C GLN A 79 -1.62 17.05 -11.06
N ILE A 80 -2.58 16.48 -10.33
CA ILE A 80 -2.39 15.33 -9.46
C ILE A 80 -1.94 14.12 -10.28
N ALA A 81 -2.59 13.85 -11.41
CA ALA A 81 -2.22 12.75 -12.30
C ALA A 81 -0.80 12.92 -12.86
N GLU A 82 -0.41 14.13 -13.24
CA GLU A 82 0.96 14.44 -13.67
C GLU A 82 1.98 14.22 -12.56
N LEU A 83 1.68 14.67 -11.35
CA LEU A 83 2.57 14.43 -10.18
C LEU A 83 2.71 12.95 -9.87
N ILE A 84 1.61 12.18 -9.92
CA ILE A 84 1.63 10.73 -9.74
C ILE A 84 2.53 10.06 -10.79
N MET A 85 2.39 10.43 -12.05
CA MET A 85 3.25 9.93 -13.13
C MET A 85 4.74 10.19 -12.83
N MET A 86 5.07 11.40 -12.43
CA MET A 86 6.45 11.79 -12.09
C MET A 86 6.98 11.07 -10.84
N ALA A 87 6.13 10.82 -9.84
CA ALA A 87 6.49 10.06 -8.64
C ALA A 87 6.73 8.59 -9.00
N ASN A 88 5.85 7.99 -9.80
CA ASN A 88 5.93 6.57 -10.19
C ASN A 88 7.20 6.25 -11.01
N GLU A 89 7.70 7.18 -11.83
CA GLU A 89 8.99 7.03 -12.53
C GLU A 89 10.17 6.74 -11.57
N ARG A 90 10.03 7.10 -10.30
CA ARG A 90 11.07 7.00 -9.27
C ARG A 90 10.87 5.83 -8.32
N LEU A 91 9.85 5.01 -8.55
CA LEU A 91 9.53 3.85 -7.73
C LEU A 91 9.89 2.55 -8.44
N TRP A 92 10.51 1.62 -7.71
CA TRP A 92 10.81 0.27 -8.19
C TRP A 92 9.71 -0.72 -7.82
N LEU A 93 9.12 -0.55 -6.64
CA LEU A 93 8.08 -1.42 -6.11
C LEU A 93 6.83 -0.60 -5.80
N GLY A 94 5.70 -1.09 -6.25
CA GLY A 94 4.43 -0.40 -6.08
C GLY A 94 4.32 0.87 -6.91
N HIS A 95 3.23 1.56 -6.75
CA HIS A 95 2.96 2.82 -7.44
C HIS A 95 1.87 3.60 -6.71
N PHE A 96 1.82 4.90 -6.99
CA PHE A 96 0.70 5.74 -6.58
C PHE A 96 -0.42 5.66 -7.60
N ASP A 97 -1.65 5.78 -7.12
CA ASP A 97 -2.85 5.84 -7.94
C ASP A 97 -3.82 6.88 -7.36
N TYR A 98 -4.69 7.42 -8.18
CA TYR A 98 -5.74 8.35 -7.77
C TYR A 98 -7.11 7.72 -8.01
N TRP A 99 -7.78 7.37 -6.93
CA TRP A 99 -9.14 6.88 -6.98
C TRP A 99 -10.10 8.07 -6.91
N ALA A 100 -10.47 8.53 -8.09
CA ALA A 100 -11.18 9.81 -8.25
C ALA A 100 -12.59 9.80 -7.64
N ASP A 101 -13.26 8.66 -7.65
CA ASP A 101 -14.62 8.53 -7.11
C ASP A 101 -14.60 8.60 -5.57
N GLU A 102 -13.59 8.05 -4.93
CA GLU A 102 -13.36 8.15 -3.49
C GLU A 102 -12.61 9.42 -3.10
N GLY A 103 -11.99 10.10 -4.06
CA GLY A 103 -11.22 11.31 -3.82
C GLY A 103 -9.95 11.08 -3.00
N VAL A 104 -9.31 9.92 -3.16
CA VAL A 104 -8.11 9.55 -2.40
C VAL A 104 -6.93 9.23 -3.30
N ILE A 105 -5.73 9.53 -2.81
CA ILE A 105 -4.48 9.08 -3.39
C ILE A 105 -4.00 7.90 -2.56
N ILE A 106 -3.63 6.81 -3.23
CA ILE A 106 -3.14 5.61 -2.59
C ILE A 106 -1.77 5.23 -3.13
N PHE A 107 -0.96 4.61 -2.28
CA PHE A 107 0.11 3.72 -2.73
C PHE A 107 -0.45 2.31 -2.81
N ARG A 108 -0.14 1.56 -3.87
CA ARG A 108 -0.60 0.17 -4.02
C ARG A 108 0.49 -0.75 -4.53
N TYR A 109 0.39 -1.98 -4.11
CA TYR A 109 1.23 -3.09 -4.52
C TYR A 109 0.39 -4.37 -4.60
N THR A 110 0.71 -5.25 -5.53
CA THR A 110 0.02 -6.53 -5.66
C THR A 110 1.02 -7.67 -5.63
N PHE A 111 0.74 -8.65 -4.77
CA PHE A 111 1.49 -9.90 -4.69
C PHE A 111 0.81 -10.94 -5.58
N PRO A 112 1.40 -11.35 -6.71
CA PRO A 112 0.89 -12.48 -7.48
C PRO A 112 1.04 -13.77 -6.67
N MET A 113 -0.03 -14.58 -6.62
CA MET A 113 -0.11 -15.79 -5.81
C MET A 113 -0.22 -17.06 -6.66
N MET A 114 0.16 -16.98 -7.95
CA MET A 114 0.13 -18.13 -8.84
C MET A 114 1.00 -19.27 -8.32
N ASP A 115 0.44 -20.46 -8.26
CA ASP A 115 1.10 -21.69 -7.83
C ASP A 115 1.67 -21.69 -6.39
N ARG A 116 1.09 -20.87 -5.52
CA ARG A 116 1.45 -20.84 -4.09
C ARG A 116 0.28 -20.40 -3.22
N ASP A 117 0.30 -20.84 -1.97
CA ASP A 117 -0.81 -20.65 -1.03
C ASP A 117 -0.64 -19.39 -0.17
N GLU A 118 0.61 -18.96 0.04
CA GLU A 118 0.92 -17.78 0.87
C GLU A 118 2.14 -17.00 0.33
N PRO A 119 2.25 -15.69 0.62
CA PRO A 119 3.46 -14.92 0.34
C PRO A 119 4.55 -15.26 1.36
N THR A 120 5.80 -14.92 1.06
CA THR A 120 6.89 -15.00 2.04
C THR A 120 6.89 -13.78 2.96
N LEU A 121 7.40 -13.93 4.18
CA LEU A 121 7.61 -12.78 5.08
C LEU A 121 8.51 -11.70 4.46
N GLY A 122 9.52 -12.12 3.69
CA GLY A 122 10.42 -11.20 3.00
C GLY A 122 9.72 -10.33 1.95
N GLU A 123 8.79 -10.91 1.18
CA GLU A 123 7.98 -10.14 0.21
C GLU A 123 7.10 -9.13 0.91
N ILE A 124 6.41 -9.52 1.98
CA ILE A 124 5.52 -8.65 2.72
C ILE A 124 6.31 -7.50 3.36
N ARG A 125 7.43 -7.81 4.04
CA ARG A 125 8.30 -6.79 4.64
C ARG A 125 8.86 -5.82 3.60
N SER A 126 9.23 -6.32 2.41
CA SER A 126 9.69 -5.47 1.31
C SER A 126 8.60 -4.52 0.82
N ALA A 127 7.37 -5.00 0.70
CA ALA A 127 6.23 -4.17 0.32
C ALA A 127 5.90 -3.12 1.39
N MET A 128 5.91 -3.49 2.67
CA MET A 128 5.71 -2.56 3.79
C MET A 128 6.78 -1.47 3.78
N ALA A 129 8.06 -1.83 3.64
CA ALA A 129 9.17 -0.89 3.59
C ALA A 129 9.08 0.03 2.35
N ALA A 130 8.74 -0.53 1.19
CA ALA A 130 8.54 0.25 -0.03
C ALA A 130 7.41 1.27 0.10
N ALA A 131 6.29 0.87 0.73
CA ALA A 131 5.16 1.76 0.98
C ALA A 131 5.55 2.93 1.90
N ILE A 132 6.17 2.64 3.05
CA ILE A 132 6.63 3.68 3.98
C ILE A 132 7.60 4.63 3.29
N SER A 133 8.62 4.10 2.60
CA SER A 133 9.60 4.91 1.87
C SER A 133 8.94 5.80 0.81
N ALA A 134 7.99 5.26 0.04
CA ALA A 134 7.30 6.01 -1.00
C ALA A 134 6.41 7.11 -0.42
N VAL A 135 5.58 6.80 0.57
CA VAL A 135 4.67 7.80 1.16
C VAL A 135 5.44 8.89 1.89
N GLU A 136 6.47 8.55 2.66
CA GLU A 136 7.30 9.54 3.38
C GLU A 136 8.05 10.47 2.43
N ARG A 137 8.49 9.95 1.29
CA ARG A 137 9.19 10.72 0.27
C ARG A 137 8.28 11.66 -0.53
N PHE A 138 7.04 11.24 -0.84
CA PHE A 138 6.19 11.94 -1.79
C PHE A 138 4.99 12.68 -1.19
N ILE A 139 4.58 12.41 0.05
CA ILE A 139 3.54 13.21 0.73
C ILE A 139 3.85 14.71 0.68
N PRO A 140 5.08 15.17 0.91
CA PRO A 140 5.41 16.59 0.77
C PRO A 140 5.13 17.15 -0.63
N ALA A 141 5.40 16.39 -1.70
CA ALA A 141 5.12 16.82 -3.07
C ALA A 141 3.62 17.03 -3.30
N PHE A 142 2.78 16.09 -2.85
CA PHE A 142 1.34 16.23 -2.92
C PHE A 142 0.84 17.44 -2.13
N ASN A 143 1.38 17.69 -0.95
CA ASN A 143 1.03 18.85 -0.14
C ASN A 143 1.45 20.16 -0.80
N PHE A 144 2.63 20.24 -1.41
CA PHE A 144 3.08 21.43 -2.16
C PHE A 144 2.17 21.73 -3.34
N LEU A 145 1.73 20.70 -4.07
CA LEU A 145 0.79 20.89 -5.17
C LEU A 145 -0.59 21.33 -4.67
N ILE A 146 -1.13 20.63 -3.66
CA ILE A 146 -2.52 20.83 -3.20
C ILE A 146 -2.67 22.13 -2.40
N TRP A 147 -1.76 22.38 -1.46
CA TRP A 147 -1.87 23.49 -0.53
C TRP A 147 -1.10 24.73 -0.93
N ALA A 148 0.12 24.57 -1.47
CA ALA A 148 0.94 25.71 -1.88
C ALA A 148 0.75 26.13 -3.33
N GLY A 149 -0.08 25.41 -4.10
CA GLY A 149 -0.40 25.74 -5.49
C GLY A 149 0.79 25.60 -6.44
N LYS A 150 1.82 24.83 -6.07
CA LYS A 150 2.98 24.58 -6.94
C LYS A 150 2.58 23.75 -8.17
N SER A 151 3.32 23.91 -9.26
CA SER A 151 3.23 23.00 -10.40
C SER A 151 3.70 21.59 -10.02
N PRO A 152 3.30 20.54 -10.73
CA PRO A 152 3.80 19.17 -10.45
C PRO A 152 5.32 19.09 -10.44
N ARG A 153 6.00 19.74 -11.37
CA ARG A 153 7.47 19.79 -11.43
C ARG A 153 8.06 20.46 -10.20
N ASP A 154 7.61 21.66 -9.86
CA ASP A 154 8.12 22.40 -8.71
C ASP A 154 7.82 21.68 -7.39
N ALA A 155 6.66 21.02 -7.29
CA ALA A 155 6.28 20.25 -6.10
C ALA A 155 7.21 19.06 -5.89
N ILE A 156 7.53 18.30 -6.93
CA ILE A 156 8.40 17.13 -6.82
C ILE A 156 9.86 17.55 -6.57
N ASP A 157 10.33 18.61 -7.23
CA ASP A 157 11.69 19.13 -7.05
C ASP A 157 11.87 19.64 -5.61
N ALA A 158 10.89 20.35 -5.05
CA ALA A 158 10.90 20.79 -3.66
C ALA A 158 10.94 19.62 -2.66
N ALA A 159 10.12 18.59 -2.89
CA ALA A 159 10.11 17.39 -2.04
C ALA A 159 11.44 16.62 -2.09
N MET A 160 12.06 16.51 -3.28
CA MET A 160 13.35 15.86 -3.42
C MET A 160 14.48 16.65 -2.74
N PHE A 161 14.40 17.96 -2.72
CA PHE A 161 15.38 18.81 -2.03
C PHE A 161 15.32 18.63 -0.51
N GLU A 162 14.12 18.57 0.06
CA GLU A 162 13.95 18.34 1.52
C GLU A 162 14.49 16.99 1.97
N THR A 163 14.31 15.95 1.19
CA THR A 163 14.80 14.59 1.52
C THR A 163 16.32 14.45 1.43
N HIS A 164 17.02 15.33 0.72
CA HIS A 164 18.50 15.34 0.64
C HIS A 164 19.15 16.22 1.71
N GLY A 165 18.42 17.11 2.35
CA GLY A 165 18.91 18.02 3.38
C GLY A 165 19.03 17.43 4.78
N GLU A 166 18.52 16.20 4.98
CA GLU A 166 18.53 15.49 6.28
C GLU A 166 19.55 14.33 6.36
N ALA A 167 20.47 14.29 5.43
CA ALA A 167 21.55 13.28 5.42
C ALA A 167 22.75 13.73 6.27
#